data_1589fa9cd23ce7b02573c42a34995221
#
_entry.id   1589fa9cd23ce7b02573c42a34995221
#
_cell.length_a   1.000
_cell.length_b   1.000
_cell.length_c   1.000
_cell.angle_alpha   90.00
_cell.angle_beta   90.00
_cell.angle_gamma   90.00
#
_symmetry.space_group_name_H-M   'P 1'
#
loop_
_entity.id
_entity.type
_entity.pdbx_description
1 polymer ?
#
loop_
_entity_poly.entity_id
_entity_poly.type
_entity_poly.pdbx_seq_one_letter_code
_entity_poly.pdbx_strand_id
1 'polypeptide(L)'
;MQGAPSPDPAKTRKGRGPGPTPESMEVKDAEILVVKVGTSTLTYENGKVNLRRMEELCRTLSDLQNAGRKLVLVSSGAIGVGMGKLGLLQRPEETEKKQALAAVGQCELMFLYDKFFGEYNHTVAQVLLTADVVDVPRGRENVQNTFRELLSMGVIPVVNENDTVETKELEGKNFGDNDTLSAVVAGLCGAQGLVILTDIDGLYDGDPRKDPGARRMPRVEEITPQIEALAGGAGSNRGTGGMATKLKAAKLAREQGIPTAIVSGAKGETPYRLLEGEDVGTLFPV
;
A
#
# COMPACT_ATOMS: atom_id res chain seq x y z
N MET A 1 64.33 -9.45 -6.87
CA MET A 1 62.92 -9.90 -6.80
C MET A 1 62.49 -9.86 -5.33
N GLN A 2 61.82 -8.77 -4.93
CA GLN A 2 61.33 -8.59 -3.55
C GLN A 2 59.82 -8.89 -3.58
N GLY A 3 59.39 -9.83 -2.74
CA GLY A 3 58.00 -10.26 -2.66
C GLY A 3 57.14 -9.20 -1.98
N ALA A 4 55.91 -9.00 -2.54
CA ALA A 4 54.90 -8.16 -1.98
C ALA A 4 54.32 -8.77 -0.66
N PRO A 5 53.96 -7.95 0.36
CA PRO A 5 53.39 -8.48 1.59
C PRO A 5 51.93 -8.89 1.36
N SER A 6 51.58 -10.05 1.94
CA SER A 6 50.22 -10.58 2.00
C SER A 6 49.33 -9.69 2.84
N PRO A 7 48.01 -9.56 2.51
CA PRO A 7 47.08 -8.73 3.29
C PRO A 7 46.73 -9.37 4.64
N ASP A 8 46.72 -8.53 5.66
CA ASP A 8 46.37 -8.83 7.04
C ASP A 8 44.88 -9.24 7.19
N PRO A 9 44.55 -10.41 7.80
CA PRO A 9 43.17 -10.90 7.93
C PRO A 9 42.38 -10.28 9.11
N ALA A 10 42.88 -9.24 9.78
CA ALA A 10 42.28 -8.70 11.01
C ALA A 10 41.55 -7.35 10.86
N LYS A 11 40.86 -7.11 9.71
CA LYS A 11 39.83 -6.07 9.72
C LYS A 11 38.49 -6.70 10.15
N THR A 12 38.31 -6.81 11.46
CA THR A 12 37.08 -7.11 12.15
C THR A 12 35.91 -6.29 11.58
N ARG A 13 34.93 -6.99 10.98
CA ARG A 13 33.60 -6.46 10.76
C ARG A 13 33.07 -5.92 12.08
N LYS A 14 32.87 -4.62 12.19
CA LYS A 14 32.08 -4.02 13.26
C LYS A 14 30.70 -4.71 13.19
N GLY A 15 30.37 -5.50 14.24
CA GLY A 15 29.10 -6.15 14.36
C GLY A 15 27.99 -5.09 14.27
N ARG A 16 27.03 -5.29 13.38
CA ARG A 16 25.74 -4.62 13.50
C ARG A 16 25.20 -4.97 14.88
N GLY A 17 24.87 -3.96 15.67
CA GLY A 17 24.16 -4.15 16.94
C GLY A 17 22.91 -5.02 16.75
N PRO A 18 22.33 -5.57 17.82
CA PRO A 18 21.08 -6.30 17.71
C PRO A 18 20.06 -5.42 16.96
N GLY A 19 19.43 -5.99 15.92
CA GLY A 19 18.37 -5.30 15.19
C GLY A 19 17.22 -4.92 16.14
N PRO A 20 16.36 -3.96 15.77
CA PRO A 20 15.23 -3.56 16.60
C PRO A 20 14.38 -4.79 16.96
N THR A 21 13.97 -4.88 18.23
CA THR A 21 13.01 -5.89 18.66
C THR A 21 11.67 -5.65 17.98
N PRO A 22 10.82 -6.67 17.75
CA PRO A 22 9.50 -6.49 17.15
C PRO A 22 8.66 -5.38 17.79
N GLU A 23 8.78 -5.22 19.11
CA GLU A 23 8.07 -4.20 19.91
C GLU A 23 8.57 -2.76 19.70
N SER A 24 9.73 -2.56 19.06
CA SER A 24 10.32 -1.24 18.78
C SER A 24 10.41 -0.90 17.30
N MET A 25 9.91 -1.77 16.41
CA MET A 25 9.98 -1.54 14.97
C MET A 25 9.00 -0.46 14.53
N GLU A 26 9.51 0.55 13.84
CA GLU A 26 8.71 1.59 13.20
C GLU A 26 8.70 1.42 11.68
N VAL A 27 7.72 2.02 11.01
CA VAL A 27 7.59 1.95 9.53
C VAL A 27 8.86 2.36 8.81
N LYS A 28 9.62 3.33 9.36
CA LYS A 28 10.89 3.80 8.80
C LYS A 28 11.99 2.73 8.77
N ASP A 29 11.91 1.71 9.65
CA ASP A 29 12.91 0.65 9.77
C ASP A 29 12.62 -0.54 8.85
N ALA A 30 11.47 -0.54 8.16
CA ALA A 30 11.01 -1.64 7.32
C ALA A 30 11.96 -1.92 6.14
N GLU A 31 12.44 -3.14 6.00
CA GLU A 31 13.12 -3.64 4.79
C GLU A 31 12.11 -3.98 3.69
N ILE A 32 11.03 -4.69 4.07
CA ILE A 32 9.90 -5.00 3.17
C ILE A 32 8.75 -4.06 3.54
N LEU A 33 8.35 -3.22 2.60
CA LEU A 33 7.32 -2.20 2.79
C LEU A 33 6.15 -2.42 1.83
N VAL A 34 4.95 -2.50 2.36
CA VAL A 34 3.73 -2.45 1.55
C VAL A 34 3.25 -1.00 1.48
N VAL A 35 3.02 -0.52 0.28
CA VAL A 35 2.44 0.81 0.01
C VAL A 35 1.09 0.62 -0.66
N LYS A 36 0.04 1.14 -0.05
CA LYS A 36 -1.31 1.13 -0.62
C LYS A 36 -1.66 2.49 -1.18
N VAL A 37 -2.13 2.51 -2.41
CA VAL A 37 -2.60 3.72 -3.08
C VAL A 37 -4.09 3.63 -3.44
N GLY A 38 -4.85 4.67 -3.09
CA GLY A 38 -6.29 4.76 -3.35
C GLY A 38 -6.62 5.35 -4.73
N THR A 39 -7.85 5.11 -5.19
CA THR A 39 -8.37 5.63 -6.46
C THR A 39 -8.28 7.17 -6.54
N SER A 40 -8.62 7.87 -5.46
CA SER A 40 -8.57 9.35 -5.40
C SER A 40 -7.16 9.93 -5.58
N THR A 41 -6.12 9.16 -5.28
CA THR A 41 -4.73 9.54 -5.55
C THR A 41 -4.38 9.34 -7.03
N LEU A 42 -4.88 8.26 -7.63
CA LEU A 42 -4.51 7.86 -8.99
C LEU A 42 -5.36 8.51 -10.09
N THR A 43 -6.54 9.05 -9.78
CA THR A 43 -7.47 9.56 -10.79
C THR A 43 -7.92 10.98 -10.48
N TYR A 44 -8.23 11.71 -11.55
CA TYR A 44 -9.01 12.95 -11.49
C TYR A 44 -10.49 12.67 -11.23
N GLU A 45 -11.28 13.72 -10.97
CA GLU A 45 -12.74 13.65 -10.77
C GLU A 45 -13.48 13.07 -11.97
N ASN A 46 -12.96 13.29 -13.17
CA ASN A 46 -13.52 12.79 -14.43
C ASN A 46 -13.14 11.32 -14.72
N GLY A 47 -12.55 10.59 -13.77
CA GLY A 47 -12.13 9.21 -13.90
C GLY A 47 -10.84 8.97 -14.69
N LYS A 48 -10.28 10.00 -15.32
CA LYS A 48 -9.00 9.86 -16.05
C LYS A 48 -7.84 9.71 -15.06
N VAL A 49 -6.84 8.94 -15.46
CA VAL A 49 -5.63 8.73 -14.65
C VAL A 49 -4.87 10.04 -14.48
N ASN A 50 -4.48 10.34 -13.26
CA ASN A 50 -3.57 11.42 -12.92
C ASN A 50 -2.12 10.97 -13.18
N LEU A 51 -1.68 11.09 -14.43
CA LEU A 51 -0.37 10.61 -14.87
C LEU A 51 0.77 11.21 -14.03
N ARG A 52 0.67 12.50 -13.70
CA ARG A 52 1.69 13.17 -12.89
C ARG A 52 1.85 12.52 -11.52
N ARG A 53 0.75 12.32 -10.78
CA ARG A 53 0.80 11.69 -9.45
C ARG A 53 1.27 10.25 -9.52
N MET A 54 0.86 9.52 -10.55
CA MET A 54 1.27 8.14 -10.74
C MET A 54 2.78 8.04 -11.05
N GLU A 55 3.30 8.91 -11.91
CA GLU A 55 4.73 9.00 -12.21
C GLU A 55 5.54 9.39 -10.96
N GLU A 56 5.13 10.43 -10.22
CA GLU A 56 5.77 10.86 -8.99
C GLU A 56 5.83 9.72 -7.95
N LEU A 57 4.75 8.96 -7.81
CA LEU A 57 4.70 7.78 -6.93
C LEU A 57 5.69 6.70 -7.40
N CYS A 58 5.64 6.32 -8.67
CA CYS A 58 6.53 5.27 -9.21
C CYS A 58 8.00 5.65 -9.09
N ARG A 59 8.34 6.92 -9.35
CA ARG A 59 9.70 7.44 -9.16
C ARG A 59 10.16 7.32 -7.70
N THR A 60 9.32 7.75 -6.76
CA THR A 60 9.63 7.67 -5.33
C THR A 60 9.83 6.23 -4.88
N LEU A 61 8.94 5.33 -5.28
CA LEU A 61 9.06 3.91 -4.94
C LEU A 61 10.29 3.26 -5.59
N SER A 62 10.61 3.63 -6.83
CA SER A 62 11.82 3.16 -7.52
C SER A 62 13.09 3.55 -6.77
N ASP A 63 13.16 4.78 -6.30
CA ASP A 63 14.33 5.26 -5.55
C ASP A 63 14.45 4.60 -4.17
N LEU A 64 13.33 4.39 -3.46
CA LEU A 64 13.31 3.63 -2.22
C LEU A 64 13.80 2.18 -2.41
N GLN A 65 13.48 1.56 -3.54
CA GLN A 65 13.99 0.23 -3.89
C GLN A 65 15.48 0.27 -4.22
N ASN A 66 15.95 1.29 -4.94
CA ASN A 66 17.38 1.53 -5.17
C ASN A 66 18.16 1.75 -3.86
N ALA A 67 17.52 2.36 -2.86
CA ALA A 67 18.08 2.52 -1.52
C ALA A 67 18.12 1.22 -0.70
N GLY A 68 17.67 0.08 -1.26
CA GLY A 68 17.78 -1.26 -0.68
C GLY A 68 16.52 -1.78 0.00
N ARG A 69 15.37 -1.08 -0.12
CA ARG A 69 14.08 -1.59 0.36
C ARG A 69 13.46 -2.53 -0.67
N LYS A 70 12.61 -3.44 -0.20
CA LYS A 70 11.76 -4.28 -1.04
C LYS A 70 10.34 -3.77 -0.96
N LEU A 71 9.71 -3.52 -2.09
CA LEU A 71 8.41 -2.85 -2.16
C LEU A 71 7.33 -3.77 -2.72
N VAL A 72 6.14 -3.66 -2.15
CA VAL A 72 4.90 -4.23 -2.69
C VAL A 72 3.90 -3.08 -2.80
N LEU A 73 3.32 -2.88 -3.97
CA LEU A 73 2.33 -1.84 -4.22
C LEU A 73 0.93 -2.45 -4.27
N VAL A 74 0.04 -2.05 -3.37
CA VAL A 74 -1.38 -2.41 -3.44
C VAL A 74 -2.14 -1.25 -4.08
N SER A 75 -2.64 -1.48 -5.28
CA SER A 75 -3.29 -0.45 -6.09
C SER A 75 -4.80 -0.61 -6.11
N SER A 76 -5.50 0.51 -6.06
CA SER A 76 -6.94 0.59 -6.29
C SER A 76 -7.25 1.21 -7.65
N GLY A 77 -8.53 1.30 -7.99
CA GLY A 77 -9.01 2.17 -9.04
C GLY A 77 -9.28 1.51 -10.40
N ALA A 78 -9.19 0.18 -10.50
CA ALA A 78 -9.42 -0.52 -11.77
C ALA A 78 -10.76 -0.14 -12.41
N ILE A 79 -11.87 -0.19 -11.66
CA ILE A 79 -13.20 0.19 -12.19
C ILE A 79 -13.20 1.67 -12.64
N GLY A 80 -12.66 2.59 -11.82
CA GLY A 80 -12.63 4.02 -12.14
C GLY A 80 -11.81 4.31 -13.40
N VAL A 81 -10.64 3.69 -13.53
CA VAL A 81 -9.77 3.82 -14.72
C VAL A 81 -10.46 3.23 -15.96
N GLY A 82 -11.13 2.08 -15.83
CA GLY A 82 -11.92 1.48 -16.90
C GLY A 82 -13.05 2.40 -17.37
N MET A 83 -13.76 3.03 -16.44
CA MET A 83 -14.77 4.06 -16.76
C MET A 83 -14.15 5.23 -17.54
N GLY A 84 -13.05 5.77 -17.04
CA GLY A 84 -12.36 6.91 -17.68
C GLY A 84 -11.86 6.55 -19.07
N LYS A 85 -11.35 5.33 -19.28
CA LYS A 85 -10.89 4.85 -20.59
C LYS A 85 -12.03 4.68 -21.60
N LEU A 86 -13.19 4.22 -21.14
CA LEU A 86 -14.38 4.02 -21.97
C LEU A 86 -15.29 5.26 -22.05
N GLY A 87 -14.94 6.37 -21.38
CA GLY A 87 -15.70 7.62 -21.39
C GLY A 87 -17.03 7.56 -20.64
N LEU A 88 -17.17 6.67 -19.65
CA LEU A 88 -18.38 6.55 -18.85
C LEU A 88 -18.39 7.59 -17.73
N LEU A 89 -19.44 8.39 -17.65
CA LEU A 89 -19.60 9.45 -16.66
C LEU A 89 -20.22 8.97 -15.35
N GLN A 90 -20.96 7.87 -15.37
CA GLN A 90 -21.65 7.32 -14.20
C GLN A 90 -21.18 5.89 -13.93
N ARG A 91 -20.96 5.62 -12.65
CA ARG A 91 -20.58 4.27 -12.20
C ARG A 91 -21.81 3.35 -12.33
N PRO A 92 -21.71 2.24 -13.06
CA PRO A 92 -22.81 1.30 -13.16
C PRO A 92 -23.11 0.64 -11.80
N GLU A 93 -24.35 0.27 -11.60
CA GLU A 93 -24.76 -0.48 -10.40
C GLU A 93 -24.57 -1.97 -10.59
N GLU A 94 -24.73 -2.46 -11.82
CA GLU A 94 -24.68 -3.87 -12.18
C GLU A 94 -23.27 -4.46 -11.99
N THR A 95 -23.21 -5.59 -11.33
CA THR A 95 -21.97 -6.30 -10.99
C THR A 95 -21.18 -6.68 -12.25
N GLU A 96 -21.83 -7.20 -13.27
CA GLU A 96 -21.20 -7.65 -14.53
C GLU A 96 -20.53 -6.47 -15.26
N LYS A 97 -21.14 -5.30 -15.22
CA LYS A 97 -20.55 -4.09 -15.79
C LYS A 97 -19.35 -3.63 -14.98
N LYS A 98 -19.41 -3.68 -13.65
CA LYS A 98 -18.27 -3.36 -12.79
C LYS A 98 -17.10 -4.30 -13.03
N GLN A 99 -17.36 -5.60 -13.14
CA GLN A 99 -16.34 -6.62 -13.45
C GLN A 99 -15.70 -6.38 -14.82
N ALA A 100 -16.48 -6.09 -15.85
CA ALA A 100 -15.98 -5.75 -17.18
C ALA A 100 -15.11 -4.46 -17.16
N LEU A 101 -15.55 -3.44 -16.44
CA LEU A 101 -14.78 -2.20 -16.26
C LEU A 101 -13.49 -2.43 -15.49
N ALA A 102 -13.51 -3.28 -14.46
CA ALA A 102 -12.31 -3.66 -13.72
C ALA A 102 -11.29 -4.34 -14.64
N ALA A 103 -11.74 -5.24 -15.53
CA ALA A 103 -10.87 -5.89 -16.52
C ALA A 103 -10.17 -4.87 -17.44
N VAL A 104 -10.93 -3.91 -17.99
CA VAL A 104 -10.37 -2.84 -18.85
C VAL A 104 -9.40 -1.95 -18.06
N GLY A 105 -9.80 -1.53 -16.88
CA GLY A 105 -9.00 -0.60 -16.07
C GLY A 105 -7.77 -1.24 -15.45
N GLN A 106 -7.83 -2.52 -15.06
CA GLN A 106 -6.67 -3.23 -14.55
C GLN A 106 -5.57 -3.39 -15.62
N CYS A 107 -5.98 -3.66 -16.86
CA CYS A 107 -5.06 -3.69 -18.00
C CYS A 107 -4.35 -2.34 -18.19
N GLU A 108 -5.09 -1.23 -18.14
CA GLU A 108 -4.54 0.12 -18.25
C GLU A 108 -3.61 0.48 -17.09
N LEU A 109 -4.00 0.15 -15.85
CA LEU A 109 -3.17 0.37 -14.67
C LEU A 109 -1.85 -0.36 -14.79
N MET A 110 -1.84 -1.64 -15.17
CA MET A 110 -0.60 -2.40 -15.31
C MET A 110 0.29 -1.88 -16.41
N PHE A 111 -0.29 -1.47 -17.56
CA PHE A 111 0.46 -0.81 -18.63
C PHE A 111 1.17 0.46 -18.13
N LEU A 112 0.46 1.29 -17.35
CA LEU A 112 1.04 2.53 -16.82
C LEU A 112 2.09 2.28 -15.75
N TYR A 113 1.87 1.31 -14.85
CA TYR A 113 2.88 0.92 -13.86
C TYR A 113 4.14 0.36 -14.52
N ASP A 114 3.99 -0.55 -15.47
CA ASP A 114 5.13 -1.11 -16.21
C ASP A 114 5.92 -0.01 -16.93
N LYS A 115 5.22 0.92 -17.58
CA LYS A 115 5.84 2.07 -18.24
C LYS A 115 6.61 2.95 -17.25
N PHE A 116 5.98 3.41 -16.15
CA PHE A 116 6.62 4.35 -15.24
C PHE A 116 7.73 3.72 -14.41
N PHE A 117 7.56 2.51 -13.92
CA PHE A 117 8.64 1.80 -13.22
C PHE A 117 9.77 1.42 -14.17
N GLY A 118 9.46 1.08 -15.43
CA GLY A 118 10.43 0.79 -16.48
C GLY A 118 11.35 1.95 -16.81
N GLU A 119 10.88 3.22 -16.73
CA GLU A 119 11.72 4.42 -16.88
C GLU A 119 12.86 4.47 -15.84
N TYR A 120 12.71 3.79 -14.70
CA TYR A 120 13.70 3.70 -13.62
C TYR A 120 14.37 2.31 -13.53
N ASN A 121 14.26 1.49 -14.58
CA ASN A 121 14.81 0.12 -14.68
C ASN A 121 14.27 -0.86 -13.64
N HIS A 122 13.02 -0.67 -13.18
CA HIS A 122 12.35 -1.63 -12.32
C HIS A 122 11.31 -2.45 -13.08
N THR A 123 11.28 -3.74 -12.80
CA THR A 123 10.28 -4.67 -13.31
C THR A 123 9.13 -4.77 -12.32
N VAL A 124 7.90 -4.75 -12.82
CA VAL A 124 6.69 -4.99 -12.03
C VAL A 124 6.07 -6.34 -12.37
N ALA A 125 5.33 -6.91 -11.41
CA ALA A 125 4.55 -8.12 -11.63
C ALA A 125 3.14 -7.93 -11.12
N GLN A 126 2.13 -8.33 -11.90
CA GLN A 126 0.74 -8.32 -11.47
C GLN A 126 0.43 -9.49 -10.56
N VAL A 127 -0.18 -9.21 -9.40
CA VAL A 127 -0.72 -10.23 -8.49
C VAL A 127 -2.19 -9.87 -8.18
N LEU A 128 -3.12 -10.69 -8.68
CA LEU A 128 -4.55 -10.50 -8.41
C LEU A 128 -5.03 -11.55 -7.41
N LEU A 129 -5.65 -11.09 -6.33
CA LEU A 129 -6.07 -11.93 -5.21
C LEU A 129 -7.59 -11.87 -5.03
N THR A 130 -8.14 -12.99 -4.57
CA THR A 130 -9.50 -13.07 -4.01
C THR A 130 -9.42 -13.61 -2.59
N ALA A 131 -10.40 -13.28 -1.75
CA ALA A 131 -10.38 -13.67 -0.35
C ALA A 131 -10.40 -15.21 -0.18
N ASP A 132 -11.16 -15.92 -1.00
CA ASP A 132 -11.27 -17.38 -0.99
C ASP A 132 -9.93 -18.07 -1.26
N VAL A 133 -9.09 -17.52 -2.14
CA VAL A 133 -7.74 -18.05 -2.39
C VAL A 133 -6.83 -17.89 -1.17
N VAL A 134 -6.94 -16.77 -0.48
CA VAL A 134 -6.10 -16.47 0.70
C VAL A 134 -6.57 -17.24 1.94
N ASP A 135 -7.86 -17.51 2.06
CA ASP A 135 -8.44 -18.25 3.19
C ASP A 135 -8.12 -19.76 3.15
N VAL A 136 -7.84 -20.31 1.97
CA VAL A 136 -7.44 -21.72 1.81
C VAL A 136 -5.93 -21.87 2.08
N PRO A 137 -5.48 -22.75 2.98
CA PRO A 137 -4.07 -22.89 3.37
C PRO A 137 -3.12 -23.07 2.18
N ARG A 138 -3.47 -23.91 1.20
CA ARG A 138 -2.66 -24.15 0.01
C ARG A 138 -2.59 -22.91 -0.90
N GLY A 139 -3.70 -22.18 -1.06
CA GLY A 139 -3.74 -20.94 -1.82
C GLY A 139 -2.85 -19.89 -1.16
N ARG A 140 -2.98 -19.74 0.15
CA ARG A 140 -2.16 -18.84 0.97
C ARG A 140 -0.66 -19.12 0.80
N GLU A 141 -0.25 -20.39 0.95
CA GLU A 141 1.14 -20.79 0.77
C GLU A 141 1.67 -20.47 -0.64
N ASN A 142 0.89 -20.74 -1.68
CA ASN A 142 1.27 -20.43 -3.07
C ASN A 142 1.47 -18.92 -3.25
N VAL A 143 0.60 -18.08 -2.70
CA VAL A 143 0.72 -16.62 -2.76
C VAL A 143 1.96 -16.14 -2.00
N GLN A 144 2.22 -16.68 -0.81
CA GLN A 144 3.43 -16.37 -0.03
C GLN A 144 4.71 -16.75 -0.79
N ASN A 145 4.73 -17.90 -1.43
CA ASN A 145 5.86 -18.34 -2.27
C ASN A 145 6.08 -17.40 -3.45
N THR A 146 5.00 -16.99 -4.13
CA THR A 146 5.07 -16.03 -5.24
C THR A 146 5.66 -14.70 -4.80
N PHE A 147 5.20 -14.12 -3.68
CA PHE A 147 5.79 -12.89 -3.13
C PHE A 147 7.26 -13.05 -2.80
N ARG A 148 7.63 -14.15 -2.14
CA ARG A 148 9.02 -14.43 -1.78
C ARG A 148 9.93 -14.44 -3.00
N GLU A 149 9.52 -15.14 -4.05
CA GLU A 149 10.30 -15.23 -5.28
C GLU A 149 10.39 -13.87 -6.00
N LEU A 150 9.27 -13.16 -6.18
CA LEU A 150 9.28 -11.84 -6.83
C LEU A 150 10.19 -10.86 -6.08
N LEU A 151 10.08 -10.79 -4.76
CA LEU A 151 10.92 -9.91 -3.93
C LEU A 151 12.41 -10.34 -3.96
N SER A 152 12.71 -11.63 -4.09
CA SER A 152 14.08 -12.14 -4.22
C SER A 152 14.71 -11.76 -5.56
N MET A 153 13.90 -11.66 -6.60
CA MET A 153 14.29 -11.23 -7.96
C MET A 153 14.41 -9.70 -8.09
N GLY A 154 14.06 -8.93 -7.05
CA GLY A 154 14.02 -7.46 -7.12
C GLY A 154 12.84 -6.91 -7.92
N VAL A 155 11.81 -7.73 -8.17
CA VAL A 155 10.59 -7.33 -8.86
C VAL A 155 9.62 -6.68 -7.88
N ILE A 156 8.91 -5.62 -8.30
CA ILE A 156 7.89 -4.94 -7.52
C ILE A 156 6.52 -5.58 -7.81
N PRO A 157 5.92 -6.34 -6.87
CA PRO A 157 4.55 -6.83 -7.04
C PRO A 157 3.57 -5.66 -7.00
N VAL A 158 2.70 -5.56 -8.01
CA VAL A 158 1.53 -4.68 -8.04
C VAL A 158 0.29 -5.54 -7.80
N VAL A 159 -0.31 -5.35 -6.65
CA VAL A 159 -1.39 -6.19 -6.13
C VAL A 159 -2.72 -5.46 -6.23
N ASN A 160 -3.76 -6.17 -6.62
CA ASN A 160 -5.15 -5.70 -6.54
C ASN A 160 -6.08 -6.88 -6.24
N GLU A 161 -7.32 -6.59 -5.88
CA GLU A 161 -8.38 -7.59 -5.86
C GLU A 161 -8.68 -8.04 -7.30
N ASN A 162 -8.99 -9.32 -7.49
CA ASN A 162 -9.44 -9.84 -8.80
C ASN A 162 -10.92 -9.55 -8.99
N ASP A 163 -11.25 -8.28 -9.17
CA ASP A 163 -12.62 -7.79 -9.36
C ASP A 163 -13.36 -8.47 -10.54
N THR A 164 -12.63 -9.12 -11.46
CA THR A 164 -13.24 -9.76 -12.63
C THR A 164 -13.97 -11.05 -12.31
N VAL A 165 -13.61 -11.71 -11.22
CA VAL A 165 -14.19 -12.98 -10.76
C VAL A 165 -14.76 -12.90 -9.36
N GLU A 166 -14.67 -11.73 -8.70
CA GLU A 166 -15.16 -11.51 -7.35
C GLU A 166 -16.69 -11.57 -7.31
N THR A 167 -17.21 -12.43 -6.44
CA THR A 167 -18.65 -12.66 -6.25
C THR A 167 -19.12 -12.06 -4.92
N LYS A 168 -18.91 -10.77 -4.73
CA LYS A 168 -19.17 -10.03 -3.45
C LYS A 168 -20.54 -10.26 -2.82
N GLU A 169 -21.54 -10.65 -3.58
CA GLU A 169 -22.92 -10.68 -3.12
C GLU A 169 -23.37 -12.05 -2.57
N LEU A 170 -22.66 -13.14 -2.87
CA LEU A 170 -23.17 -14.48 -2.57
C LEU A 170 -22.67 -15.09 -1.25
N GLU A 171 -21.50 -14.68 -0.69
CA GLU A 171 -20.89 -15.37 0.45
C GLU A 171 -20.34 -14.52 1.59
N GLY A 172 -20.35 -13.18 1.48
CA GLY A 172 -19.84 -12.29 2.54
C GLY A 172 -18.33 -12.40 2.79
N LYS A 173 -17.60 -13.09 1.92
CA LYS A 173 -16.16 -13.35 2.00
C LYS A 173 -15.41 -12.58 0.93
N ASN A 174 -15.28 -11.29 1.11
CA ASN A 174 -14.37 -10.47 0.32
C ASN A 174 -13.44 -9.69 1.24
N PHE A 175 -12.36 -9.10 0.71
CA PHE A 175 -11.55 -8.18 1.50
C PHE A 175 -12.33 -6.92 1.89
N GLY A 176 -13.39 -6.58 1.15
CA GLY A 176 -14.27 -5.45 1.37
C GLY A 176 -13.72 -4.16 0.79
N ASP A 177 -12.41 -3.95 0.87
CA ASP A 177 -11.71 -2.78 0.36
C ASP A 177 -10.20 -3.04 0.27
N ASN A 178 -9.50 -2.21 -0.51
CA ASN A 178 -8.06 -2.36 -0.71
C ASN A 178 -7.20 -1.90 0.50
N ASP A 179 -7.77 -1.21 1.49
CA ASP A 179 -7.08 -0.94 2.75
C ASP A 179 -6.93 -2.28 3.50
N THR A 180 -8.02 -3.03 3.65
CA THR A 180 -8.01 -4.38 4.25
C THR A 180 -7.12 -5.34 3.46
N LEU A 181 -7.23 -5.36 2.11
CA LEU A 181 -6.34 -6.16 1.26
C LEU A 181 -4.87 -5.84 1.54
N SER A 182 -4.50 -4.56 1.71
CA SER A 182 -3.12 -4.17 1.96
C SER A 182 -2.54 -4.73 3.27
N ALA A 183 -3.36 -4.81 4.32
CA ALA A 183 -2.96 -5.42 5.59
C ALA A 183 -2.79 -6.94 5.46
N VAL A 184 -3.67 -7.62 4.70
CA VAL A 184 -3.54 -9.05 4.39
C VAL A 184 -2.27 -9.31 3.58
N VAL A 185 -2.03 -8.52 2.54
CA VAL A 185 -0.82 -8.61 1.69
C VAL A 185 0.44 -8.39 2.52
N ALA A 186 0.43 -7.43 3.45
CA ALA A 186 1.56 -7.18 4.34
C ALA A 186 1.94 -8.43 5.15
N GLY A 187 0.97 -9.14 5.70
CA GLY A 187 1.21 -10.42 6.37
C GLY A 187 1.67 -11.54 5.42
N LEU A 188 1.12 -11.60 4.20
CA LEU A 188 1.48 -12.62 3.21
C LEU A 188 2.93 -12.48 2.71
N CYS A 189 3.40 -11.27 2.50
CA CYS A 189 4.76 -11.01 1.99
C CYS A 189 5.80 -10.84 3.10
N GLY A 190 5.41 -10.93 4.39
CA GLY A 190 6.30 -10.73 5.53
C GLY A 190 6.80 -9.29 5.66
N ALA A 191 5.94 -8.32 5.35
CA ALA A 191 6.28 -6.91 5.45
C ALA A 191 6.53 -6.48 6.89
N GLN A 192 7.38 -5.50 7.06
CA GLN A 192 7.73 -4.89 8.35
C GLN A 192 7.13 -3.48 8.49
N GLY A 193 6.41 -3.01 7.49
CA GLY A 193 5.69 -1.76 7.51
C GLY A 193 4.59 -1.70 6.44
N LEU A 194 3.51 -0.98 6.77
CA LEU A 194 2.40 -0.68 5.87
C LEU A 194 2.22 0.83 5.78
N VAL A 195 2.22 1.38 4.57
CA VAL A 195 1.92 2.79 4.31
C VAL A 195 0.64 2.89 3.50
N ILE A 196 -0.36 3.58 4.03
CA ILE A 196 -1.64 3.82 3.35
C ILE A 196 -1.67 5.28 2.89
N LEU A 197 -1.58 5.47 1.57
CA LEU A 197 -1.71 6.77 0.92
C LEU A 197 -3.19 7.11 0.71
N THR A 198 -3.59 8.29 1.16
CA THR A 198 -4.98 8.75 1.12
C THR A 198 -5.07 10.24 0.76
N ASP A 199 -6.27 10.78 0.66
CA ASP A 199 -6.57 12.19 0.36
C ASP A 199 -6.47 13.14 1.57
N ILE A 200 -6.27 12.57 2.76
CA ILE A 200 -6.05 13.30 4.01
C ILE A 200 -4.67 12.92 4.60
N ASP A 201 -4.07 13.81 5.36
CA ASP A 201 -2.72 13.62 5.91
C ASP A 201 -2.66 12.86 7.24
N GLY A 202 -3.74 12.19 7.64
CA GLY A 202 -3.77 11.35 8.84
C GLY A 202 -5.13 11.31 9.53
N LEU A 203 -5.16 10.76 10.75
CA LEU A 203 -6.32 10.75 11.63
C LEU A 203 -6.37 12.05 12.44
N TYR A 204 -7.57 12.62 12.58
CA TYR A 204 -7.85 13.83 13.36
C TYR A 204 -8.75 13.50 14.56
N ASP A 205 -8.65 14.33 15.59
CA ASP A 205 -9.52 14.27 16.77
C ASP A 205 -10.96 14.75 16.51
N GLY A 206 -11.23 15.27 15.31
CA GLY A 206 -12.52 15.67 14.77
C GLY A 206 -12.49 15.68 13.24
N ASP A 207 -13.61 15.99 12.58
CA ASP A 207 -13.63 16.13 11.10
C ASP A 207 -13.06 17.51 10.70
N PRO A 208 -11.85 17.61 10.13
CA PRO A 208 -11.22 18.91 9.81
C PRO A 208 -11.98 19.70 8.74
N ARG A 209 -12.92 19.07 8.02
CA ARG A 209 -13.80 19.76 7.06
C ARG A 209 -14.96 20.47 7.73
N LYS A 210 -15.32 20.06 8.96
CA LYS A 210 -16.44 20.61 9.75
C LYS A 210 -15.96 21.44 10.92
N ASP A 211 -14.82 21.04 11.51
CA ASP A 211 -14.22 21.70 12.65
C ASP A 211 -12.80 22.18 12.29
N PRO A 212 -12.62 23.51 12.06
CA PRO A 212 -11.29 24.09 11.81
C PRO A 212 -10.33 23.95 13.01
N GLY A 213 -10.83 23.60 14.20
CA GLY A 213 -10.02 23.35 15.41
C GLY A 213 -9.52 21.92 15.51
N ALA A 214 -9.99 21.02 14.65
CA ALA A 214 -9.55 19.63 14.65
C ALA A 214 -8.04 19.51 14.42
N ARG A 215 -7.39 18.67 15.23
CA ARG A 215 -5.95 18.46 15.20
C ARG A 215 -5.61 17.07 14.73
N ARG A 216 -4.60 16.98 13.85
CA ARG A 216 -4.07 15.68 13.44
C ARG A 216 -3.38 15.00 14.61
N MET A 217 -3.64 13.72 14.77
CA MET A 217 -2.98 12.85 15.74
C MET A 217 -1.72 12.26 15.09
N PRO A 218 -0.50 12.67 15.50
CA PRO A 218 0.71 12.17 14.83
C PRO A 218 0.98 10.70 15.13
N ARG A 219 0.46 10.18 16.27
CA ARG A 219 0.67 8.80 16.71
C ARG A 219 -0.53 8.30 17.50
N VAL A 220 -0.92 7.05 17.26
CA VAL A 220 -2.02 6.37 17.95
C VAL A 220 -1.49 5.03 18.46
N GLU A 221 -1.24 4.96 19.77
CA GLU A 221 -0.66 3.77 20.41
C GLU A 221 -1.66 2.61 20.48
N GLU A 222 -2.95 2.89 20.55
CA GLU A 222 -4.01 1.89 20.63
C GLU A 222 -5.25 2.35 19.88
N ILE A 223 -5.80 1.48 19.03
CA ILE A 223 -7.06 1.73 18.30
C ILE A 223 -8.22 1.32 19.20
N THR A 224 -8.60 2.24 20.11
CA THR A 224 -9.73 2.07 21.02
C THR A 224 -11.07 2.32 20.33
N PRO A 225 -12.22 1.91 20.93
CA PRO A 225 -13.56 2.28 20.39
C PRO A 225 -13.75 3.79 20.22
N GLN A 226 -13.11 4.61 21.05
CA GLN A 226 -13.13 6.08 20.92
C GLN A 226 -12.40 6.54 19.66
N ILE A 227 -11.22 5.95 19.35
CA ILE A 227 -10.49 6.22 18.11
C ILE A 227 -11.29 5.74 16.89
N GLU A 228 -11.92 4.57 16.95
CA GLU A 228 -12.79 4.07 15.89
C GLU A 228 -13.98 5.01 15.63
N ALA A 229 -14.55 5.60 16.69
CA ALA A 229 -15.66 6.56 16.59
C ALA A 229 -15.26 7.87 15.85
N LEU A 230 -14.00 8.33 15.97
CA LEU A 230 -13.50 9.49 15.23
C LEU A 230 -13.49 9.25 13.70
N ALA A 231 -13.33 8.00 13.28
CA ALA A 231 -13.34 7.61 11.88
C ALA A 231 -14.74 7.51 11.25
N GLY A 232 -15.81 7.58 12.03
CA GLY A 232 -17.21 7.41 11.60
C GLY A 232 -17.79 8.58 10.79
N GLY A 233 -17.01 9.63 10.50
CA GLY A 233 -17.38 10.71 9.59
C GLY A 233 -17.42 10.24 8.13
N ALA A 234 -18.31 10.81 7.31
CA ALA A 234 -18.45 10.48 5.88
C ALA A 234 -17.12 10.67 5.15
N GLY A 235 -16.59 9.57 4.59
CA GLY A 235 -15.41 9.59 3.71
C GLY A 235 -15.65 10.37 2.42
N SER A 236 -14.63 10.49 1.58
CA SER A 236 -14.76 11.11 0.25
C SER A 236 -15.71 10.30 -0.63
N ASN A 237 -16.51 10.98 -1.44
CA ASN A 237 -17.48 10.37 -2.38
C ASN A 237 -16.84 9.53 -3.52
N ARG A 238 -15.51 9.36 -3.53
CA ARG A 238 -14.75 8.76 -4.66
C ARG A 238 -14.21 7.36 -4.42
N GLY A 239 -14.24 6.86 -3.19
CA GLY A 239 -13.71 5.55 -2.87
C GLY A 239 -14.61 4.82 -1.88
N THR A 240 -14.60 3.49 -1.92
CA THR A 240 -15.31 2.64 -0.96
C THR A 240 -14.66 2.68 0.44
N GLY A 241 -13.44 3.26 0.59
CA GLY A 241 -12.67 3.30 1.81
C GLY A 241 -12.62 4.68 2.48
N GLY A 242 -13.28 4.83 3.64
CA GLY A 242 -13.14 5.98 4.54
C GLY A 242 -12.00 5.79 5.55
N MET A 243 -11.90 6.70 6.53
CA MET A 243 -10.93 6.54 7.64
C MET A 243 -11.18 5.24 8.44
N ALA A 244 -12.44 4.81 8.55
CA ALA A 244 -12.83 3.58 9.24
C ALA A 244 -12.16 2.32 8.63
N THR A 245 -12.11 2.22 7.28
CA THR A 245 -11.44 1.09 6.62
C THR A 245 -9.93 1.11 6.85
N LYS A 246 -9.32 2.30 6.91
CA LYS A 246 -7.88 2.48 7.20
C LYS A 246 -7.54 2.09 8.63
N LEU A 247 -8.38 2.46 9.60
CA LEU A 247 -8.21 2.02 10.99
C LEU A 247 -8.37 0.50 11.12
N LYS A 248 -9.34 -0.09 10.41
CA LYS A 248 -9.51 -1.55 10.35
C LYS A 248 -8.25 -2.22 9.78
N ALA A 249 -7.69 -1.67 8.71
CA ALA A 249 -6.45 -2.19 8.11
C ALA A 249 -5.26 -2.04 9.07
N ALA A 250 -5.11 -0.89 9.74
CA ALA A 250 -4.06 -0.68 10.73
C ALA A 250 -4.17 -1.66 11.92
N LYS A 251 -5.40 -1.94 12.39
CA LYS A 251 -5.65 -2.92 13.44
C LYS A 251 -5.26 -4.34 13.00
N LEU A 252 -5.67 -4.74 11.79
CA LEU A 252 -5.32 -6.04 11.22
C LEU A 252 -3.81 -6.20 10.99
N ALA A 253 -3.12 -5.15 10.55
CA ALA A 253 -1.67 -5.14 10.40
C ALA A 253 -0.97 -5.26 11.77
N ARG A 254 -1.45 -4.52 12.78
CA ARG A 254 -0.93 -4.58 14.15
C ARG A 254 -1.05 -5.98 14.77
N GLU A 255 -2.17 -6.68 14.56
CA GLU A 255 -2.36 -8.06 15.00
C GLU A 255 -1.31 -9.03 14.41
N GLN A 256 -0.67 -8.64 13.31
CA GLN A 256 0.41 -9.36 12.64
C GLN A 256 1.81 -8.81 12.99
N GLY A 257 1.91 -7.88 13.93
CA GLY A 257 3.17 -7.24 14.31
C GLY A 257 3.71 -6.25 13.27
N ILE A 258 2.84 -5.63 12.47
CA ILE A 258 3.22 -4.74 11.37
C ILE A 258 2.76 -3.31 11.70
N PRO A 259 3.69 -2.37 11.96
CA PRO A 259 3.36 -0.97 12.15
C PRO A 259 2.81 -0.35 10.85
N THR A 260 1.84 0.54 11.01
CA THR A 260 1.15 1.19 9.88
C THR A 260 1.28 2.72 9.96
N ALA A 261 1.40 3.36 8.81
CA ALA A 261 1.30 4.81 8.67
C ALA A 261 0.17 5.17 7.70
N ILE A 262 -0.66 6.13 8.09
CA ILE A 262 -1.66 6.76 7.20
C ILE A 262 -1.15 8.15 6.87
N VAL A 263 -0.90 8.41 5.58
CA VAL A 263 -0.30 9.66 5.10
C VAL A 263 -0.98 10.17 3.84
N SER A 264 -0.78 11.46 3.53
CA SER A 264 -1.32 12.04 2.31
C SER A 264 -0.60 11.51 1.06
N GLY A 265 -1.37 11.04 0.08
CA GLY A 265 -0.89 10.70 -1.26
C GLY A 265 -0.90 11.88 -2.24
N ALA A 266 -1.16 13.11 -1.77
CA ALA A 266 -1.23 14.29 -2.63
C ALA A 266 0.13 14.69 -3.21
N LYS A 267 1.22 14.36 -2.50
CA LYS A 267 2.60 14.58 -2.92
C LYS A 267 3.33 13.26 -3.02
N GLY A 268 3.95 12.97 -4.15
CA GLY A 268 4.69 11.73 -4.39
C GLY A 268 5.88 11.53 -3.44
N GLU A 269 6.43 12.61 -2.89
CA GLU A 269 7.56 12.60 -1.94
C GLU A 269 7.19 12.18 -0.51
N THR A 270 5.89 12.11 -0.16
CA THR A 270 5.45 11.80 1.21
C THR A 270 6.04 10.50 1.78
N PRO A 271 6.18 9.40 1.01
CA PRO A 271 6.84 8.20 1.52
C PRO A 271 8.30 8.41 1.94
N TYR A 272 9.06 9.27 1.24
CA TYR A 272 10.43 9.61 1.66
C TYR A 272 10.44 10.25 3.03
N ARG A 273 9.70 11.34 3.17
CA ARG A 273 9.65 12.14 4.41
C ARG A 273 9.22 11.28 5.60
N LEU A 274 8.24 10.38 5.39
CA LEU A 274 7.84 9.40 6.39
C LEU A 274 9.01 8.51 6.82
N LEU A 275 9.76 7.97 5.86
CA LEU A 275 10.87 7.04 6.11
C LEU A 275 12.13 7.74 6.64
N GLU A 276 12.23 9.06 6.50
CA GLU A 276 13.22 9.92 7.15
C GLU A 276 12.82 10.30 8.60
N GLY A 277 11.62 9.89 9.03
CA GLY A 277 11.10 10.11 10.38
C GLY A 277 10.42 11.45 10.58
N GLU A 278 10.03 12.13 9.49
CA GLU A 278 9.27 13.36 9.59
C GLU A 278 7.80 13.09 10.00
N ASP A 279 7.22 14.06 10.71
CA ASP A 279 5.80 14.05 11.08
C ASP A 279 4.91 14.46 9.91
N VAL A 280 4.61 13.50 9.02
CA VAL A 280 3.82 13.70 7.80
C VAL A 280 2.49 12.94 7.78
N GLY A 281 2.13 12.28 8.89
CA GLY A 281 0.92 11.44 8.95
C GLY A 281 0.55 10.98 10.35
N THR A 282 -0.25 9.94 10.42
CA THR A 282 -0.55 9.25 11.68
C THR A 282 0.13 7.89 11.70
N LEU A 283 0.94 7.64 12.72
CA LEU A 283 1.60 6.36 12.95
C LEU A 283 0.78 5.50 13.90
N PHE A 284 0.68 4.23 13.57
CA PHE A 284 0.07 3.17 14.39
C PHE A 284 1.16 2.13 14.66
N PRO A 285 1.87 2.21 15.78
CA PRO A 285 2.91 1.24 16.15
C PRO A 285 2.30 -0.12 16.50
N VAL A 286 3.16 -1.11 16.69
CA VAL A 286 2.78 -2.46 17.17
C VAL A 286 2.55 -2.47 18.66
#